data_76b053c2413ef68e98bb8412e3f0d14f
#
_entry.id   76b053c2413ef68e98bb8412e3f0d14f
#
_cell.length_a   1.000
_cell.length_b   1.000
_cell.length_c   1.000
_cell.angle_alpha   90.00
_cell.angle_beta   90.00
_cell.angle_gamma   90.00
#
_symmetry.space_group_name_H-M   'P 1'
#
loop_
_entity.id
_entity.type
_entity.pdbx_description
1 polymer ?
#
loop_
_entity_poly.entity_id
_entity_poly.type
_entity_poly.pdbx_seq_one_letter_code
_entity_poly.pdbx_strand_id
1 'polypeptide(L)'
;MNDSVIWHDVENGGYDVDLVLWRELAAQADGPILDLGAGTGRVALDLAAAGHDVTALDSDGLLLDELARRAHESGLDVACLNADARGPAPIGRFALVLAPMQFMQIMGGVAARADVLAAAAACLDPGGTFAAAIADLDEAVAAEDAPPPVPDVGQSDDWIYSSLPLDVRPEPGGVAVEWLRQIVSPAGTLTEERHTQMLDSLTPDQLEREAAAHGLHPVARREVSQTEAYIGSMVVICRR
;
A
#
# COMPACT_ATOMS: atom_id res chain seq x y z
N MET A 1 17.19 8.05 -12.03
CA MET A 1 16.22 7.50 -11.06
C MET A 1 16.23 5.99 -11.19
N ASN A 2 16.04 5.21 -10.13
CA ASN A 2 16.02 3.74 -10.21
C ASN A 2 14.69 3.27 -10.78
N ASP A 3 14.70 2.19 -11.59
CA ASP A 3 13.50 1.66 -12.25
C ASP A 3 12.41 1.24 -11.23
N SER A 4 12.80 0.72 -10.04
CA SER A 4 11.87 0.38 -8.95
C SER A 4 11.07 1.60 -8.48
N VAL A 5 11.72 2.74 -8.26
CA VAL A 5 11.08 4.00 -7.83
C VAL A 5 10.11 4.50 -8.90
N ILE A 6 10.53 4.47 -10.16
CA ILE A 6 9.71 4.98 -11.26
C ILE A 6 8.45 4.14 -11.43
N TRP A 7 8.58 2.81 -11.43
CA TRP A 7 7.43 1.93 -11.55
C TRP A 7 6.49 2.04 -10.36
N HIS A 8 7.04 2.16 -9.15
CA HIS A 8 6.22 2.39 -7.97
C HIS A 8 5.39 3.68 -8.09
N ASP A 9 6.00 4.77 -8.55
CA ASP A 9 5.31 6.05 -8.71
C ASP A 9 4.28 6.02 -9.85
N VAL A 10 4.62 5.41 -10.98
CA VAL A 10 3.71 5.28 -12.13
C VAL A 10 2.46 4.49 -11.73
N GLU A 11 2.63 3.37 -11.03
CA GLU A 11 1.54 2.44 -10.72
C GLU A 11 0.73 2.83 -9.47
N ASN A 12 1.30 3.62 -8.54
CA ASN A 12 0.65 3.94 -7.27
C ASN A 12 0.50 5.44 -6.99
N GLY A 13 1.30 6.28 -7.65
CA GLY A 13 1.38 7.70 -7.32
C GLY A 13 0.11 8.50 -7.64
N GLY A 14 -0.70 8.03 -8.58
CA GLY A 14 -1.97 8.67 -8.95
C GLY A 14 -3.15 8.34 -8.02
N TYR A 15 -3.00 7.39 -7.09
CA TYR A 15 -4.08 7.00 -6.18
C TYR A 15 -4.11 7.90 -4.95
N ASP A 16 -5.16 8.71 -4.78
CA ASP A 16 -5.29 9.69 -3.70
C ASP A 16 -6.63 9.65 -2.95
N VAL A 17 -7.61 8.92 -3.47
CA VAL A 17 -8.98 8.90 -2.91
C VAL A 17 -9.05 8.35 -1.48
N ASP A 18 -8.11 7.50 -1.09
CA ASP A 18 -8.01 6.93 0.26
C ASP A 18 -7.35 7.89 1.27
N LEU A 19 -6.62 8.92 0.83
CA LEU A 19 -5.90 9.84 1.71
C LEU A 19 -6.82 10.54 2.71
N VAL A 20 -8.05 10.82 2.32
CA VAL A 20 -9.06 11.41 3.23
C VAL A 20 -9.29 10.50 4.43
N LEU A 21 -9.43 9.19 4.20
CA LEU A 21 -9.65 8.23 5.27
C LEU A 21 -8.41 8.10 6.18
N TRP A 22 -7.23 8.05 5.60
CA TRP A 22 -5.98 7.98 6.40
C TRP A 22 -5.77 9.21 7.25
N ARG A 23 -6.06 10.42 6.75
CA ARG A 23 -6.04 11.67 7.54
C ARG A 23 -7.07 11.65 8.67
N GLU A 24 -8.30 11.14 8.43
CA GLU A 24 -9.32 11.01 9.47
C GLU A 24 -8.88 10.07 10.60
N LEU A 25 -8.25 8.93 10.27
CA LEU A 25 -7.71 8.00 11.26
C LEU A 25 -6.51 8.60 12.02
N ALA A 26 -5.61 9.28 11.31
CA ALA A 26 -4.47 9.96 11.89
C ALA A 26 -4.90 11.06 12.87
N ALA A 27 -5.91 11.85 12.53
CA ALA A 27 -6.46 12.91 13.39
C ALA A 27 -7.10 12.38 14.69
N GLN A 28 -7.46 11.09 14.74
CA GLN A 28 -7.98 10.42 15.93
C GLN A 28 -6.89 9.72 16.75
N ALA A 29 -5.68 9.63 16.23
CA ALA A 29 -4.55 9.00 16.90
C ALA A 29 -3.85 10.02 17.81
N ASP A 30 -3.62 9.65 19.06
CA ASP A 30 -2.89 10.48 20.04
C ASP A 30 -1.47 9.93 20.21
N GLY A 31 -0.66 10.04 19.17
CA GLY A 31 0.73 9.58 19.17
C GLY A 31 1.26 9.19 17.78
N PRO A 32 2.46 8.56 17.73
CA PRO A 32 3.14 8.21 16.50
C PRO A 32 2.36 7.25 15.61
N ILE A 33 2.59 7.36 14.31
CA ILE A 33 1.94 6.56 13.25
C ILE A 33 3.00 5.71 12.54
N LEU A 34 2.69 4.44 12.31
CA LEU A 34 3.49 3.54 11.47
C LEU A 34 2.76 3.27 10.16
N ASP A 35 3.41 3.56 9.04
CA ASP A 35 2.93 3.24 7.69
C ASP A 35 3.67 2.01 7.16
N LEU A 36 2.97 0.90 6.95
CA LEU A 36 3.51 -0.37 6.48
C LEU A 36 3.45 -0.45 4.96
N GLY A 37 4.58 -0.78 4.32
CA GLY A 37 4.71 -0.78 2.87
C GLY A 37 4.64 0.65 2.31
N ALA A 38 5.33 1.58 2.97
CA ALA A 38 5.23 3.01 2.68
C ALA A 38 5.70 3.40 1.27
N GLY A 39 6.52 2.57 0.62
CA GLY A 39 7.05 2.83 -0.71
C GLY A 39 7.78 4.16 -0.80
N THR A 40 7.45 4.97 -1.81
CA THR A 40 7.98 6.33 -2.01
C THR A 40 7.28 7.39 -1.16
N GLY A 41 6.35 6.99 -0.26
CA GLY A 41 5.80 7.86 0.78
C GLY A 41 4.45 8.50 0.49
N ARG A 42 3.62 7.93 -0.38
CA ARG A 42 2.31 8.50 -0.74
C ARG A 42 1.45 8.85 0.49
N VAL A 43 1.32 7.94 1.45
CA VAL A 43 0.58 8.17 2.70
C VAL A 43 1.46 8.83 3.75
N ALA A 44 2.69 8.33 3.95
CA ALA A 44 3.59 8.84 4.99
C ALA A 44 3.89 10.33 4.84
N LEU A 45 4.18 10.82 3.62
CA LEU A 45 4.47 12.25 3.37
C LEU A 45 3.22 13.11 3.55
N ASP A 46 2.05 12.62 3.15
CA ASP A 46 0.79 13.31 3.31
C ASP A 46 0.45 13.52 4.79
N LEU A 47 0.61 12.49 5.61
CA LEU A 47 0.37 12.57 7.05
C LEU A 47 1.42 13.43 7.77
N ALA A 48 2.70 13.35 7.36
CA ALA A 48 3.75 14.20 7.89
C ALA A 48 3.50 15.68 7.56
N ALA A 49 3.02 15.98 6.34
CA ALA A 49 2.63 17.34 5.94
C ALA A 49 1.42 17.86 6.75
N ALA A 50 0.56 16.97 7.24
CA ALA A 50 -0.52 17.32 8.18
C ALA A 50 -0.03 17.49 9.64
N GLY A 51 1.27 17.28 9.92
CA GLY A 51 1.89 17.50 11.22
C GLY A 51 1.93 16.28 12.13
N HIS A 52 1.69 15.08 11.60
CA HIS A 52 1.78 13.84 12.38
C HIS A 52 3.24 13.33 12.47
N ASP A 53 3.56 12.65 13.58
CA ASP A 53 4.82 11.93 13.77
C ASP A 53 4.72 10.57 13.05
N VAL A 54 5.43 10.42 11.92
CA VAL A 54 5.28 9.28 11.01
C VAL A 54 6.58 8.49 10.90
N THR A 55 6.47 7.18 11.10
CA THR A 55 7.50 6.21 10.73
C THR A 55 7.02 5.44 9.49
N ALA A 56 7.81 5.47 8.42
CA ALA A 56 7.59 4.73 7.19
C ALA A 56 8.41 3.44 7.18
N LEU A 57 7.77 2.29 7.02
CA LEU A 57 8.43 0.99 6.92
C LEU A 57 8.23 0.42 5.52
N ASP A 58 9.32 0.00 4.89
CA ASP A 58 9.31 -0.76 3.64
C ASP A 58 10.51 -1.71 3.58
N SER A 59 10.35 -2.81 2.83
CA SER A 59 11.43 -3.76 2.58
C SER A 59 12.36 -3.32 1.45
N ASP A 60 11.92 -2.43 0.55
CA ASP A 60 12.74 -1.86 -0.53
C ASP A 60 13.40 -0.56 -0.05
N GLY A 61 14.70 -0.65 0.25
CA GLY A 61 15.50 0.50 0.69
C GLY A 61 15.58 1.62 -0.35
N LEU A 62 15.44 1.32 -1.66
CA LEU A 62 15.49 2.33 -2.72
C LEU A 62 14.24 3.20 -2.73
N LEU A 63 13.08 2.62 -2.42
CA LEU A 63 11.85 3.37 -2.26
C LEU A 63 11.91 4.29 -1.04
N LEU A 64 12.44 3.78 0.09
CA LEU A 64 12.65 4.59 1.30
C LEU A 64 13.69 5.70 1.13
N ASP A 65 14.76 5.46 0.37
CA ASP A 65 15.74 6.51 0.04
C ASP A 65 15.07 7.66 -0.73
N GLU A 66 14.19 7.32 -1.67
CA GLU A 66 13.40 8.32 -2.41
C GLU A 66 12.38 9.03 -1.50
N LEU A 67 11.70 8.30 -0.61
CA LEU A 67 10.81 8.89 0.41
C LEU A 67 11.59 9.90 1.27
N ALA A 68 12.74 9.51 1.80
CA ALA A 68 13.57 10.37 2.63
C ALA A 68 14.04 11.64 1.88
N ARG A 69 14.41 11.50 0.59
CA ARG A 69 14.76 12.62 -0.27
C ARG A 69 13.58 13.59 -0.43
N ARG A 70 12.37 13.08 -0.71
CA ARG A 70 11.14 13.89 -0.86
C ARG A 70 10.75 14.58 0.45
N ALA A 71 10.85 13.87 1.58
CA ALA A 71 10.61 14.45 2.90
C ALA A 71 11.56 15.61 3.16
N HIS A 72 12.86 15.42 2.93
CA HIS A 72 13.87 16.48 3.11
C HIS A 72 13.60 17.70 2.21
N GLU A 73 13.30 17.49 0.93
CA GLU A 73 13.01 18.59 -0.01
C GLU A 73 11.75 19.37 0.37
N SER A 74 10.78 18.69 0.99
CA SER A 74 9.53 19.29 1.47
C SER A 74 9.64 19.87 2.89
N GLY A 75 10.79 19.73 3.56
CA GLY A 75 10.99 20.15 4.94
C GLY A 75 10.18 19.33 5.94
N LEU A 76 9.88 18.08 5.62
CA LEU A 76 9.14 17.15 6.47
C LEU A 76 10.10 16.24 7.23
N ASP A 77 9.71 15.80 8.43
CA ASP A 77 10.42 14.80 9.24
C ASP A 77 9.64 13.49 9.19
N VAL A 78 10.23 12.49 8.55
CA VAL A 78 9.67 11.13 8.46
C VAL A 78 10.78 10.14 8.78
N ALA A 79 10.57 9.32 9.80
CA ALA A 79 11.51 8.24 10.13
C ALA A 79 11.36 7.10 9.13
N CYS A 80 12.44 6.73 8.43
CA CYS A 80 12.45 5.63 7.48
C CYS A 80 13.06 4.37 8.09
N LEU A 81 12.34 3.25 8.02
CA LEU A 81 12.75 1.96 8.56
C LEU A 81 12.76 0.90 7.45
N ASN A 82 13.96 0.54 6.99
CA ASN A 82 14.10 -0.55 6.02
C ASN A 82 14.03 -1.90 6.73
N ALA A 83 12.87 -2.53 6.65
CA ALA A 83 12.59 -3.81 7.31
C ALA A 83 11.46 -4.56 6.61
N ASP A 84 11.46 -5.89 6.78
CA ASP A 84 10.32 -6.72 6.40
C ASP A 84 9.24 -6.64 7.50
N ALA A 85 8.02 -6.27 7.14
CA ALA A 85 6.90 -6.16 8.07
C ALA A 85 6.50 -7.51 8.70
N ARG A 86 6.93 -8.64 8.11
CA ARG A 86 6.78 -10.00 8.66
C ARG A 86 7.84 -10.31 9.72
N GLY A 87 8.81 -9.43 9.89
CA GLY A 87 9.88 -9.57 10.85
C GLY A 87 9.49 -9.20 12.29
N PRO A 88 10.48 -9.05 13.18
CA PRO A 88 10.25 -8.56 14.52
C PRO A 88 9.56 -7.21 14.52
N ALA A 89 8.68 -6.98 15.51
CA ALA A 89 8.02 -5.69 15.64
C ALA A 89 9.04 -4.54 15.65
N PRO A 90 8.75 -3.42 14.95
CA PRO A 90 9.60 -2.23 14.96
C PRO A 90 9.84 -1.74 16.37
N ILE A 91 11.02 -1.16 16.60
CA ILE A 91 11.33 -0.52 17.89
C ILE A 91 10.50 0.76 17.99
N GLY A 92 9.68 0.85 19.03
CA GLY A 92 8.80 1.99 19.26
C GLY A 92 7.40 1.55 19.67
N ARG A 93 6.57 2.55 19.91
CA ARG A 93 5.15 2.39 20.22
C ARG A 93 4.37 3.34 19.35
N PHE A 94 3.28 2.85 18.79
CA PHE A 94 2.48 3.59 17.83
C PHE A 94 1.02 3.65 18.28
N ALA A 95 0.40 4.81 18.13
CA ALA A 95 -1.03 4.99 18.35
C ALA A 95 -1.85 4.45 17.17
N LEU A 96 -1.24 4.45 15.96
CA LEU A 96 -1.86 4.01 14.73
C LEU A 96 -0.85 3.24 13.87
N VAL A 97 -1.24 2.07 13.37
CA VAL A 97 -0.51 1.30 12.36
C VAL A 97 -1.39 1.20 11.12
N LEU A 98 -0.90 1.67 10.00
CA LEU A 98 -1.58 1.66 8.70
C LEU A 98 -0.97 0.60 7.78
N ALA A 99 -1.82 -0.05 7.00
CA ALA A 99 -1.47 -0.93 5.90
C ALA A 99 -2.32 -0.54 4.66
N PRO A 100 -1.93 0.54 3.94
CA PRO A 100 -2.69 1.07 2.82
C PRO A 100 -2.70 0.15 1.60
N MET A 101 -3.61 0.43 0.67
CA MET A 101 -3.76 -0.31 -0.58
C MET A 101 -3.92 -1.82 -0.35
N GLN A 102 -3.32 -2.66 -1.19
CA GLN A 102 -3.38 -4.11 -1.09
C GLN A 102 -2.22 -4.71 -0.26
N PHE A 103 -1.62 -3.94 0.68
CA PHE A 103 -0.45 -4.40 1.44
C PHE A 103 -0.66 -5.78 2.08
N MET A 104 -1.80 -6.01 2.72
CA MET A 104 -2.09 -7.33 3.32
C MET A 104 -2.29 -8.43 2.29
N GLN A 105 -2.69 -8.10 1.06
CA GLN A 105 -2.92 -9.08 -0.01
C GLN A 105 -1.66 -9.48 -0.78
N ILE A 106 -0.58 -8.68 -0.68
CA ILE A 106 0.72 -9.02 -1.30
C ILE A 106 1.64 -9.82 -0.37
N MET A 107 1.20 -10.13 0.85
CA MET A 107 2.06 -10.79 1.85
C MET A 107 2.39 -12.25 1.51
N GLY A 108 1.58 -12.93 0.69
CA GLY A 108 1.84 -14.31 0.29
C GLY A 108 1.26 -15.34 1.25
N GLY A 109 0.04 -15.14 1.70
CA GLY A 109 -0.77 -16.12 2.42
C GLY A 109 -0.93 -15.84 3.92
N VAL A 110 -1.76 -16.69 4.55
CA VAL A 110 -2.19 -16.56 5.96
C VAL A 110 -1.03 -16.49 6.93
N ALA A 111 0.02 -17.31 6.75
CA ALA A 111 1.16 -17.34 7.67
C ALA A 111 1.93 -16.00 7.66
N ALA A 112 2.20 -15.47 6.47
CA ALA A 112 2.90 -14.18 6.34
C ALA A 112 2.06 -13.01 6.89
N ARG A 113 0.73 -13.02 6.66
CA ARG A 113 -0.16 -12.03 7.29
C ARG A 113 -0.21 -12.15 8.80
N ALA A 114 -0.17 -13.37 9.34
CA ALA A 114 -0.10 -13.60 10.80
C ALA A 114 1.14 -12.96 11.42
N ASP A 115 2.30 -13.06 10.75
CA ASP A 115 3.53 -12.43 11.21
C ASP A 115 3.39 -10.89 11.23
N VAL A 116 2.83 -10.28 10.17
CA VAL A 116 2.54 -8.83 10.11
C VAL A 116 1.59 -8.40 11.24
N LEU A 117 0.50 -9.14 11.44
CA LEU A 117 -0.49 -8.82 12.49
C LEU A 117 0.10 -8.96 13.90
N ALA A 118 0.96 -9.95 14.12
CA ALA A 118 1.67 -10.12 15.39
C ALA A 118 2.63 -8.95 15.63
N ALA A 119 3.40 -8.53 14.62
CA ALA A 119 4.32 -7.39 14.72
C ALA A 119 3.56 -6.08 14.96
N ALA A 120 2.46 -5.83 14.23
CA ALA A 120 1.60 -4.66 14.42
C ALA A 120 0.99 -4.63 15.84
N ALA A 121 0.45 -5.76 16.31
CA ALA A 121 -0.08 -5.84 17.67
C ALA A 121 1.00 -5.61 18.74
N ALA A 122 2.22 -6.08 18.52
CA ALA A 122 3.32 -5.90 19.47
C ALA A 122 3.77 -4.45 19.58
N CYS A 123 3.80 -3.67 18.48
CA CYS A 123 4.25 -2.28 18.48
C CYS A 123 3.13 -1.25 18.73
N LEU A 124 1.85 -1.60 18.64
CA LEU A 124 0.75 -0.72 19.00
C LEU A 124 0.70 -0.42 20.50
N ASP A 125 0.27 0.77 20.87
CA ASP A 125 -0.10 1.12 22.25
C ASP A 125 -1.39 0.41 22.68
N PRO A 126 -1.61 0.21 24.00
CA PRO A 126 -2.91 -0.22 24.49
C PRO A 126 -4.03 0.74 24.03
N GLY A 127 -5.04 0.21 23.35
CA GLY A 127 -6.08 1.02 22.72
C GLY A 127 -5.69 1.67 21.39
N GLY A 128 -4.49 1.40 20.87
CA GLY A 128 -4.05 1.83 19.56
C GLY A 128 -4.83 1.17 18.42
N THR A 129 -4.76 1.74 17.24
CA THR A 129 -5.55 1.33 16.07
C THR A 129 -4.66 0.66 15.02
N PHE A 130 -5.09 -0.47 14.49
CA PHE A 130 -4.60 -1.05 13.24
C PHE A 130 -5.66 -0.83 12.16
N ALA A 131 -5.25 -0.35 10.98
CA ALA A 131 -6.17 -0.17 9.85
C ALA A 131 -5.52 -0.66 8.56
N ALA A 132 -6.20 -1.56 7.84
CA ALA A 132 -5.69 -2.15 6.61
C ALA A 132 -6.73 -2.11 5.50
N ALA A 133 -6.31 -1.63 4.33
CA ALA A 133 -7.12 -1.65 3.12
C ALA A 133 -6.96 -2.99 2.39
N ILE A 134 -8.06 -3.50 1.86
CA ILE A 134 -8.10 -4.66 0.97
C ILE A 134 -9.01 -4.37 -0.21
N ALA A 135 -8.61 -4.77 -1.40
CA ALA A 135 -9.42 -4.67 -2.61
C ALA A 135 -10.35 -5.88 -2.74
N ASP A 136 -11.53 -5.69 -3.33
CA ASP A 136 -12.41 -6.78 -3.72
C ASP A 136 -11.94 -7.37 -5.05
N LEU A 137 -11.22 -8.49 -4.96
CA LEU A 137 -10.65 -9.15 -6.13
C LEU A 137 -11.70 -9.91 -6.96
N ASP A 138 -12.81 -10.32 -6.35
CA ASP A 138 -13.89 -11.00 -7.06
C ASP A 138 -14.61 -10.00 -7.99
N GLU A 139 -14.77 -8.75 -7.56
CA GLU A 139 -15.27 -7.68 -8.41
C GLU A 139 -14.31 -7.36 -9.56
N ALA A 140 -13.01 -7.32 -9.29
CA ALA A 140 -11.99 -7.11 -10.31
C ALA A 140 -11.97 -8.19 -11.41
N VAL A 141 -12.20 -9.46 -11.04
CA VAL A 141 -12.27 -10.60 -11.98
C VAL A 141 -13.60 -10.61 -12.75
N ALA A 142 -14.70 -10.19 -12.11
CA ALA A 142 -16.05 -10.25 -12.70
C ALA A 142 -16.35 -9.13 -13.71
N ALA A 143 -15.48 -8.16 -13.88
CA ALA A 143 -15.70 -6.98 -14.71
C ALA A 143 -15.58 -7.26 -16.22
N GLU A 144 -16.32 -8.26 -16.74
CA GLU A 144 -16.33 -8.64 -18.19
C GLU A 144 -16.72 -7.47 -19.11
N ASP A 145 -17.51 -6.51 -18.65
CA ASP A 145 -17.98 -5.34 -19.41
C ASP A 145 -17.21 -4.04 -19.05
N ALA A 146 -16.10 -4.13 -18.32
CA ALA A 146 -15.31 -2.95 -18.00
C ALA A 146 -14.74 -2.29 -19.27
N PRO A 147 -14.69 -0.95 -19.34
CA PRO A 147 -13.99 -0.29 -20.43
C PRO A 147 -12.52 -0.74 -20.46
N PRO A 148 -11.88 -0.73 -21.67
CA PRO A 148 -10.47 -1.06 -21.76
C PRO A 148 -9.66 -0.24 -20.74
N PRO A 149 -8.74 -0.86 -20.00
CA PRO A 149 -7.94 -0.12 -19.03
C PRO A 149 -7.10 0.95 -19.73
N VAL A 150 -6.94 2.07 -19.06
CA VAL A 150 -6.07 3.16 -19.50
C VAL A 150 -4.72 2.96 -18.83
N PRO A 151 -3.59 3.11 -19.55
CA PRO A 151 -2.29 2.98 -18.92
C PRO A 151 -2.02 4.13 -17.94
N ASP A 152 -1.39 3.80 -16.83
CA ASP A 152 -0.72 4.78 -16.01
C ASP A 152 0.54 5.26 -16.74
N VAL A 153 0.78 6.58 -16.77
CA VAL A 153 1.90 7.16 -17.50
C VAL A 153 2.69 8.09 -16.60
N GLY A 154 4.00 7.92 -16.60
CA GLY A 154 4.95 8.80 -15.92
C GLY A 154 6.07 9.25 -16.85
N GLN A 155 6.76 10.33 -16.45
CA GLN A 155 7.93 10.85 -17.15
C GLN A 155 9.05 11.13 -16.16
N SER A 156 10.27 10.73 -16.52
CA SER A 156 11.47 11.07 -15.77
C SER A 156 12.59 11.42 -16.74
N ASP A 157 13.11 12.63 -16.64
CA ASP A 157 14.09 13.20 -17.60
C ASP A 157 13.62 13.02 -19.06
N ASP A 158 13.47 13.06 -19.95
CA ASP A 158 12.95 12.80 -21.31
C ASP A 158 12.55 11.34 -21.58
N TRP A 159 12.50 10.46 -20.56
CA TRP A 159 11.99 9.10 -20.68
C TRP A 159 10.51 9.03 -20.33
N ILE A 160 9.74 8.25 -21.09
CA ILE A 160 8.31 8.02 -20.83
C ILE A 160 8.13 6.59 -20.36
N TYR A 161 7.39 6.40 -19.29
CA TYR A 161 7.05 5.12 -18.70
C TYR A 161 5.55 4.93 -18.74
N SER A 162 5.10 3.75 -19.11
CA SER A 162 3.67 3.43 -19.19
C SER A 162 3.44 2.02 -18.61
N SER A 163 2.48 1.89 -17.71
CA SER A 163 2.05 0.61 -17.14
C SER A 163 0.59 0.38 -17.46
N LEU A 164 0.29 -0.68 -18.23
CA LEU A 164 -1.05 -1.04 -18.66
C LEU A 164 -1.45 -2.37 -18.04
N PRO A 165 -2.51 -2.44 -17.23
CA PRO A 165 -3.09 -3.71 -16.81
C PRO A 165 -3.54 -4.51 -18.02
N LEU A 166 -3.04 -5.74 -18.18
CA LEU A 166 -3.37 -6.61 -19.31
C LEU A 166 -4.40 -7.67 -18.97
N ASP A 167 -4.25 -8.24 -17.78
CA ASP A 167 -5.01 -9.43 -17.40
C ASP A 167 -5.15 -9.53 -15.88
N VAL A 168 -6.31 -9.97 -15.44
CA VAL A 168 -6.62 -10.28 -14.05
C VAL A 168 -7.22 -11.68 -14.03
N ARG A 169 -6.46 -12.67 -13.60
CA ARG A 169 -6.89 -14.07 -13.66
C ARG A 169 -6.89 -14.74 -12.30
N PRO A 170 -7.91 -15.56 -12.02
CA PRO A 170 -7.97 -16.35 -10.80
C PRO A 170 -6.80 -17.34 -10.75
N GLU A 171 -6.20 -17.48 -9.56
CA GLU A 171 -5.17 -18.44 -9.24
C GLU A 171 -5.49 -19.14 -7.91
N PRO A 172 -4.90 -20.30 -7.61
CA PRO A 172 -5.11 -20.94 -6.32
C PRO A 172 -4.73 -20.02 -5.14
N GLY A 173 -5.72 -19.60 -4.37
CA GLY A 173 -5.53 -18.75 -3.19
C GLY A 173 -5.50 -17.25 -3.47
N GLY A 174 -5.74 -16.82 -4.71
CA GLY A 174 -5.71 -15.38 -5.03
C GLY A 174 -5.97 -15.05 -6.48
N VAL A 175 -5.40 -13.97 -6.91
CA VAL A 175 -5.50 -13.42 -8.26
C VAL A 175 -4.11 -13.03 -8.75
N ALA A 176 -3.77 -13.41 -9.99
CA ALA A 176 -2.61 -12.87 -10.68
C ALA A 176 -3.03 -11.65 -11.50
N VAL A 177 -2.39 -10.53 -11.27
CA VAL A 177 -2.52 -9.33 -12.10
C VAL A 177 -1.28 -9.21 -12.95
N GLU A 178 -1.45 -9.04 -14.27
CA GLU A 178 -0.37 -8.88 -15.23
C GLU A 178 -0.41 -7.49 -15.84
N TRP A 179 0.73 -6.81 -15.87
CA TRP A 179 0.92 -5.51 -16.50
C TRP A 179 1.89 -5.59 -17.68
N LEU A 180 1.63 -4.78 -18.70
CA LEU A 180 2.61 -4.42 -19.72
C LEU A 180 3.28 -3.11 -19.31
N ARG A 181 4.55 -3.17 -18.96
CA ARG A 181 5.39 -2.01 -18.71
C ARG A 181 6.15 -1.64 -19.96
N GLN A 182 6.06 -0.38 -20.37
CA GLN A 182 6.70 0.16 -21.56
C GLN A 182 7.56 1.36 -21.19
N ILE A 183 8.74 1.42 -21.79
CA ILE A 183 9.69 2.52 -21.63
C ILE A 183 10.03 3.07 -23.01
N VAL A 184 9.84 4.37 -23.20
CA VAL A 184 10.27 5.07 -24.41
C VAL A 184 11.45 5.98 -24.07
N SER A 185 12.59 5.72 -24.70
CA SER A 185 13.81 6.53 -24.51
C SER A 185 13.69 7.89 -25.22
N PRO A 186 14.54 8.89 -24.91
CA PRO A 186 14.60 10.17 -25.62
C PRO A 186 14.92 10.02 -27.13
N ALA A 187 15.51 8.91 -27.52
CA ALA A 187 15.78 8.58 -28.93
C ALA A 187 14.58 7.90 -29.63
N GLY A 188 13.45 7.71 -28.93
CA GLY A 188 12.26 7.05 -29.46
C GLY A 188 12.33 5.52 -29.47
N THR A 189 13.29 4.91 -28.77
CA THR A 189 13.37 3.46 -28.65
C THR A 189 12.38 2.97 -27.61
N LEU A 190 11.49 2.04 -28.00
CA LEU A 190 10.54 1.37 -27.14
C LEU A 190 11.16 0.09 -26.56
N THR A 191 11.03 -0.10 -25.24
CA THR A 191 11.31 -1.36 -24.52
C THR A 191 10.05 -1.79 -23.80
N GLU A 192 9.76 -3.09 -23.78
CA GLU A 192 8.58 -3.66 -23.16
C GLU A 192 8.95 -4.80 -22.24
N GLU A 193 8.26 -4.90 -21.13
CA GLU A 193 8.35 -6.04 -20.21
C GLU A 193 6.97 -6.38 -19.64
N ARG A 194 6.79 -7.64 -19.23
CA ARG A 194 5.59 -8.08 -18.50
C ARG A 194 5.93 -8.24 -17.04
N HIS A 195 5.10 -7.65 -16.20
CA HIS A 195 5.19 -7.76 -14.76
C HIS A 195 3.94 -8.46 -14.23
N THR A 196 4.11 -9.43 -13.33
CA THR A 196 2.99 -10.16 -12.71
C THR A 196 3.10 -10.07 -11.20
N GLN A 197 2.02 -9.69 -10.55
CA GLN A 197 1.89 -9.68 -9.09
C GLN A 197 0.77 -10.62 -8.66
N MET A 198 1.04 -11.40 -7.62
CA MET A 198 0.03 -12.19 -6.94
C MET A 198 -0.59 -11.39 -5.80
N LEU A 199 -1.91 -11.39 -5.75
CA LEU A 199 -2.70 -10.85 -4.65
C LEU A 199 -3.46 -12.01 -3.99
N ASP A 200 -3.33 -12.16 -2.67
CA ASP A 200 -4.08 -13.16 -1.92
C ASP A 200 -5.58 -12.83 -1.95
N SER A 201 -6.45 -13.82 -2.16
CA SER A 201 -7.87 -13.68 -1.85
C SER A 201 -8.04 -13.48 -0.36
N LEU A 202 -8.49 -12.29 0.01
CA LEU A 202 -8.65 -11.88 1.39
C LEU A 202 -9.94 -11.08 1.53
N THR A 203 -10.90 -11.59 2.30
CA THR A 203 -12.12 -10.85 2.61
C THR A 203 -11.99 -10.06 3.91
N PRO A 204 -12.82 -9.01 4.13
CA PRO A 204 -12.85 -8.28 5.39
C PRO A 204 -13.06 -9.21 6.60
N ASP A 205 -13.99 -10.18 6.48
CA ASP A 205 -14.28 -11.15 7.55
C ASP A 205 -13.08 -12.07 7.86
N GLN A 206 -12.27 -12.39 6.85
CA GLN A 206 -11.04 -13.19 7.05
C GLN A 206 -9.97 -12.36 7.76
N LEU A 207 -9.72 -11.13 7.29
CA LEU A 207 -8.75 -10.25 7.93
C LEU A 207 -9.12 -9.95 9.39
N GLU A 208 -10.40 -9.72 9.68
CA GLU A 208 -10.87 -9.51 11.05
C GLU A 208 -10.62 -10.73 11.96
N ARG A 209 -10.88 -11.94 11.46
CA ARG A 209 -10.58 -13.17 12.23
C ARG A 209 -9.09 -13.37 12.43
N GLU A 210 -8.27 -13.14 11.40
CA GLU A 210 -6.81 -13.21 11.50
C GLU A 210 -6.29 -12.16 12.50
N ALA A 211 -6.76 -10.92 12.44
CA ALA A 211 -6.40 -9.84 13.36
C ALA A 211 -6.79 -10.15 14.82
N ALA A 212 -8.01 -10.66 15.02
CA ALA A 212 -8.49 -11.03 16.36
C ALA A 212 -7.64 -12.12 17.02
N ALA A 213 -7.10 -13.06 16.25
CA ALA A 213 -6.19 -14.09 16.75
C ALA A 213 -4.88 -13.52 17.32
N HIS A 214 -4.53 -12.28 16.93
CA HIS A 214 -3.35 -11.55 17.42
C HIS A 214 -3.69 -10.42 18.42
N GLY A 215 -4.93 -10.38 18.94
CA GLY A 215 -5.37 -9.37 19.92
C GLY A 215 -5.71 -8.02 19.31
N LEU A 216 -5.96 -7.96 18.00
CA LEU A 216 -6.46 -6.80 17.27
C LEU A 216 -7.96 -6.99 17.04
N HIS A 217 -8.80 -6.35 17.85
CA HIS A 217 -10.25 -6.55 17.85
C HIS A 217 -10.94 -5.65 16.83
N PRO A 218 -11.71 -6.21 15.87
CA PRO A 218 -12.42 -5.43 14.86
C PRO A 218 -13.40 -4.44 15.52
N VAL A 219 -13.41 -3.20 15.05
CA VAL A 219 -14.32 -2.14 15.57
C VAL A 219 -15.11 -1.45 14.48
N ALA A 220 -14.61 -1.39 13.24
CA ALA A 220 -15.29 -0.76 12.12
C ALA A 220 -14.76 -1.25 10.77
N ARG A 221 -15.56 -1.00 9.73
CA ARG A 221 -15.14 -1.06 8.33
C ARG A 221 -15.45 0.28 7.66
N ARG A 222 -14.60 0.70 6.77
CA ARG A 222 -14.80 1.91 5.97
C ARG A 222 -14.55 1.58 4.52
N GLU A 223 -15.46 1.99 3.68
CA GLU A 223 -15.34 1.84 2.23
C GLU A 223 -14.58 3.01 1.63
N VAL A 224 -13.67 2.72 0.71
CA VAL A 224 -13.09 3.67 -0.23
C VAL A 224 -13.68 3.33 -1.59
N SER A 225 -14.50 4.23 -2.13
CA SER A 225 -15.23 3.99 -3.36
C SER A 225 -14.28 3.82 -4.55
N GLN A 226 -14.69 2.99 -5.50
CA GLN A 226 -14.00 2.88 -6.78
C GLN A 226 -14.02 4.20 -7.55
N THR A 227 -13.05 4.38 -8.44
CA THR A 227 -12.98 5.48 -9.40
C THR A 227 -12.97 4.92 -10.82
N GLU A 228 -12.88 5.79 -11.82
CA GLU A 228 -12.69 5.34 -13.21
C GLU A 228 -11.37 4.59 -13.43
N ALA A 229 -10.33 4.87 -12.60
CA ALA A 229 -8.99 4.33 -12.74
C ALA A 229 -8.64 3.24 -11.71
N TYR A 230 -9.31 3.22 -10.55
CA TYR A 230 -8.96 2.34 -9.44
C TYR A 230 -10.18 1.61 -8.88
N ILE A 231 -10.02 0.31 -8.62
CA ILE A 231 -11.01 -0.49 -7.90
C ILE A 231 -11.16 0.02 -6.47
N GLY A 232 -12.37 -0.11 -5.91
CA GLY A 232 -12.63 0.25 -4.53
C GLY A 232 -11.92 -0.66 -3.54
N SER A 233 -11.92 -0.25 -2.29
CA SER A 233 -11.36 -1.06 -1.21
C SER A 233 -12.19 -0.96 0.06
N MET A 234 -12.09 -1.99 0.90
CA MET A 234 -12.62 -2.01 2.25
C MET A 234 -11.48 -1.86 3.25
N VAL A 235 -11.55 -0.86 4.10
CA VAL A 235 -10.59 -0.68 5.20
C VAL A 235 -11.14 -1.32 6.47
N VAL A 236 -10.48 -2.37 6.94
CA VAL A 236 -10.74 -3.03 8.22
C VAL A 236 -10.01 -2.28 9.32
N ILE A 237 -10.74 -1.89 10.37
CA ILE A 237 -10.20 -1.13 11.50
C ILE A 237 -10.34 -1.96 12.76
N CYS A 238 -9.21 -2.16 13.46
CA CYS A 238 -9.13 -2.94 14.68
C CYS A 238 -8.51 -2.12 15.82
N ARG A 239 -8.84 -2.47 17.05
CA ARG A 239 -8.24 -1.93 18.28
C ARG A 239 -7.42 -3.00 19.00
N ARG A 240 -6.27 -2.59 19.52
CA ARG A 240 -5.47 -3.42 20.42
C ARG A 240 -6.04 -3.44 21.83
#